data_ab8b7bcda9fd51d3c81523c611dc5c38
#
_entry.id   ab8b7bcda9fd51d3c81523c611dc5c38
#
_cell.length_a   1.000
_cell.length_b   1.000
_cell.length_c   1.000
_cell.angle_alpha   90.00
_cell.angle_beta   90.00
_cell.angle_gamma   90.00
#
_symmetry.space_group_name_H-M   'P 1'
#
loop_
_entity.id
_entity.type
_entity.pdbx_description
1 polymer ?
#
loop_
_entity_poly.entity_id
_entity_poly.type
_entity_poly.pdbx_seq_one_letter_code
_entity_poly.pdbx_strand_id
1 'polypeptide(L)'
;MFAVETKSLTKQYGKTQALKGLDFTVNEGEIMVLLGPNGSGKTTLLLILATVLKPTSGTAKVMNVDVVTQSTRVRQISGTAFQEARGFWRHKPMEILRFHATICGIPKGKREALIEQVMKDLELWDARGKLFMHLSGGQAKRLEVAKLFVQRPRFAIFDEPTSQVDLRGKRIIWEQIHKLRDEGSTILVATNEVREAEYLADRITVLDQGLSVVCDTVRRLKDSISGGDIVELEVDGPDSKKIVEELSKLEGTVRVTAMNENQLRAYVSMAEAWVPKMTNLCYQKNTRVLSVRVTEPSLDDVFLHFTGKSLGVATT
;
A
#
# COMPACT_ATOMS: atom_id res chain seq x y z
N MET A 1 16.53 -10.80 -10.83
CA MET A 1 15.92 -12.13 -10.52
C MET A 1 14.65 -11.88 -9.74
N PHE A 2 13.64 -12.78 -9.80
CA PHE A 2 12.43 -12.59 -9.00
C PHE A 2 12.62 -13.11 -7.58
N ALA A 3 12.32 -12.25 -6.61
CA ALA A 3 12.24 -12.64 -5.20
C ALA A 3 10.91 -13.36 -4.88
N VAL A 4 9.84 -12.96 -5.57
CA VAL A 4 8.54 -13.64 -5.50
C VAL A 4 8.06 -13.93 -6.91
N GLU A 5 7.54 -15.14 -7.13
CA GLU A 5 6.86 -15.52 -8.35
C GLU A 5 5.63 -16.37 -8.00
N THR A 6 4.45 -15.96 -8.47
CA THR A 6 3.24 -16.80 -8.40
C THR A 6 2.72 -17.07 -9.81
N LYS A 7 2.18 -18.28 -10.03
CA LYS A 7 1.59 -18.69 -11.32
C LYS A 7 0.21 -19.27 -11.09
N SER A 8 -0.78 -18.63 -11.65
CA SER A 8 -2.20 -19.01 -11.57
C SER A 8 -2.64 -19.34 -10.16
N LEU A 9 -2.17 -18.51 -9.18
CA LEU A 9 -2.36 -18.78 -7.76
C LEU A 9 -3.82 -18.58 -7.38
N THR A 10 -4.45 -19.60 -6.79
CA THR A 10 -5.82 -19.52 -6.31
C THR A 10 -5.93 -19.79 -4.82
N LYS A 11 -6.90 -19.15 -4.18
CA LYS A 11 -7.32 -19.48 -2.83
C LYS A 11 -8.81 -19.37 -2.68
N GLN A 12 -9.42 -20.46 -2.26
CA GLN A 12 -10.85 -20.56 -1.99
C GLN A 12 -11.13 -20.85 -0.51
N TYR A 13 -12.09 -20.14 0.06
CA TYR A 13 -12.64 -20.34 1.40
C TYR A 13 -14.15 -20.63 1.27
N GLY A 14 -14.51 -21.91 1.38
CA GLY A 14 -15.88 -22.33 1.13
C GLY A 14 -16.34 -21.91 -0.26
N LYS A 15 -17.33 -21.00 -0.35
CA LYS A 15 -17.84 -20.46 -1.61
C LYS A 15 -17.08 -19.21 -2.11
N THR A 16 -16.27 -18.59 -1.28
CA THR A 16 -15.57 -17.34 -1.61
C THR A 16 -14.19 -17.63 -2.18
N GLN A 17 -13.93 -17.16 -3.39
CA GLN A 17 -12.62 -17.23 -4.01
C GLN A 17 -11.86 -15.92 -3.75
N ALA A 18 -10.88 -15.98 -2.83
CA ALA A 18 -10.09 -14.82 -2.41
C ALA A 18 -8.95 -14.48 -3.39
N LEU A 19 -8.40 -15.49 -4.09
CA LEU A 19 -7.45 -15.30 -5.19
C LEU A 19 -7.93 -16.10 -6.41
N LYS A 20 -7.92 -15.47 -7.60
CA LYS A 20 -8.57 -15.97 -8.81
C LYS A 20 -7.57 -16.25 -9.95
N GLY A 21 -6.50 -16.97 -9.66
CA GLY A 21 -5.46 -17.24 -10.67
C GLY A 21 -4.45 -16.10 -10.78
N LEU A 22 -3.94 -15.65 -9.62
CA LEU A 22 -3.06 -14.50 -9.53
C LEU A 22 -1.65 -14.84 -10.04
N ASP A 23 -1.22 -14.15 -11.11
CA ASP A 23 0.17 -14.06 -11.54
C ASP A 23 0.79 -12.79 -10.96
N PHE A 24 1.86 -12.95 -10.18
CA PHE A 24 2.45 -11.85 -9.43
C PHE A 24 3.95 -12.04 -9.29
N THR A 25 4.72 -10.96 -9.44
CA THR A 25 6.18 -11.00 -9.33
C THR A 25 6.71 -9.82 -8.53
N VAL A 26 7.76 -10.08 -7.74
CA VAL A 26 8.56 -9.08 -7.02
C VAL A 26 10.01 -9.27 -7.44
N ASN A 27 10.72 -8.19 -7.79
CA ASN A 27 12.15 -8.26 -8.09
C ASN A 27 12.97 -8.27 -6.80
N GLU A 28 14.18 -8.86 -6.84
CA GLU A 28 15.09 -8.79 -5.70
C GLU A 28 15.53 -7.34 -5.45
N GLY A 29 15.54 -6.92 -4.17
CA GLY A 29 15.99 -5.60 -3.73
C GLY A 29 14.98 -4.47 -3.95
N GLU A 30 13.75 -4.74 -4.43
CA GLU A 30 12.70 -3.71 -4.55
C GLU A 30 11.75 -3.69 -3.35
N ILE A 31 11.08 -2.56 -3.16
CA ILE A 31 9.87 -2.43 -2.35
C ILE A 31 8.67 -2.53 -3.29
N MET A 32 8.00 -3.69 -3.27
CA MET A 32 6.73 -3.89 -3.96
C MET A 32 5.58 -3.58 -3.00
N VAL A 33 4.64 -2.74 -3.44
CA VAL A 33 3.42 -2.45 -2.67
C VAL A 33 2.21 -3.10 -3.33
N LEU A 34 1.45 -3.85 -2.55
CA LEU A 34 0.11 -4.34 -2.90
C LEU A 34 -0.92 -3.32 -2.43
N LEU A 35 -1.47 -2.54 -3.34
CA LEU A 35 -2.51 -1.55 -3.06
C LEU A 35 -3.88 -2.13 -3.40
N GLY A 36 -4.85 -1.98 -2.51
CA GLY A 36 -6.22 -2.41 -2.78
C GLY A 36 -7.14 -2.29 -1.57
N PRO A 37 -8.46 -2.35 -1.77
CA PRO A 37 -9.43 -2.25 -0.68
C PRO A 37 -9.40 -3.49 0.23
N ASN A 38 -10.11 -3.40 1.35
CA ASN A 38 -10.30 -4.55 2.23
C ASN A 38 -11.05 -5.65 1.47
N GLY A 39 -10.61 -6.90 1.64
CA GLY A 39 -11.17 -8.05 0.93
C GLY A 39 -10.65 -8.26 -0.50
N SER A 40 -9.73 -7.44 -1.00
CA SER A 40 -9.14 -7.64 -2.36
C SER A 40 -8.24 -8.87 -2.50
N GLY A 41 -7.85 -9.51 -1.38
CA GLY A 41 -6.99 -10.71 -1.38
C GLY A 41 -5.56 -10.46 -0.90
N LYS A 42 -5.17 -9.23 -0.52
CA LYS A 42 -3.80 -8.88 -0.06
C LYS A 42 -3.31 -9.80 1.06
N THR A 43 -3.98 -9.78 2.20
CA THR A 43 -3.61 -10.62 3.36
C THR A 43 -3.58 -12.11 3.01
N THR A 44 -4.49 -12.58 2.14
CA THR A 44 -4.47 -13.98 1.68
C THR A 44 -3.20 -14.31 0.92
N LEU A 45 -2.76 -13.44 0.00
CA LEU A 45 -1.50 -13.60 -0.72
C LEU A 45 -0.32 -13.59 0.26
N LEU A 46 -0.27 -12.60 1.18
CA LEU A 46 0.80 -12.51 2.17
C LEU A 46 0.89 -13.77 3.05
N LEU A 47 -0.24 -14.30 3.51
CA LEU A 47 -0.26 -15.53 4.32
C LEU A 47 0.22 -16.77 3.55
N ILE A 48 -0.03 -16.86 2.24
CA ILE A 48 0.50 -17.93 1.39
C ILE A 48 2.03 -17.78 1.27
N LEU A 49 2.54 -16.58 0.96
CA LEU A 49 3.97 -16.31 0.84
C LEU A 49 4.70 -16.51 2.17
N ALA A 50 4.07 -16.17 3.30
CA ALA A 50 4.57 -16.45 4.64
C ALA A 50 4.46 -17.92 5.07
N THR A 51 3.96 -18.81 4.20
CA THR A 51 3.74 -20.23 4.47
C THR A 51 2.76 -20.56 5.61
N VAL A 52 1.94 -19.60 6.00
CA VAL A 52 0.89 -19.77 7.03
C VAL A 52 -0.33 -20.46 6.42
N LEU A 53 -0.58 -20.19 5.13
CA LEU A 53 -1.74 -20.69 4.40
C LEU A 53 -1.28 -21.45 3.14
N LYS A 54 -1.90 -22.59 2.85
CA LYS A 54 -1.67 -23.29 1.58
C LYS A 54 -2.60 -22.73 0.49
N PRO A 55 -2.13 -22.55 -0.75
CA PRO A 55 -2.99 -22.23 -1.88
C PRO A 55 -3.96 -23.38 -2.17
N THR A 56 -5.06 -23.09 -2.87
CA THR A 56 -5.98 -24.09 -3.38
C THR A 56 -5.43 -24.72 -4.66
N SER A 57 -4.86 -23.92 -5.55
CA SER A 57 -4.13 -24.36 -6.75
C SER A 57 -3.13 -23.30 -7.21
N GLY A 58 -2.36 -23.60 -8.25
CA GLY A 58 -1.26 -22.75 -8.70
C GLY A 58 0.00 -22.95 -7.88
N THR A 59 1.02 -22.13 -8.14
CA THR A 59 2.32 -22.20 -7.48
C THR A 59 2.74 -20.84 -6.94
N ALA A 60 3.53 -20.86 -5.85
CA ALA A 60 4.16 -19.65 -5.31
C ALA A 60 5.58 -19.98 -4.84
N LYS A 61 6.53 -19.11 -5.18
CA LYS A 61 7.93 -19.21 -4.77
C LYS A 61 8.40 -17.92 -4.13
N VAL A 62 9.24 -18.06 -3.11
CA VAL A 62 9.96 -16.97 -2.45
C VAL A 62 11.45 -17.25 -2.57
N MET A 63 12.24 -16.35 -3.16
CA MET A 63 13.68 -16.54 -3.45
C MET A 63 13.95 -17.91 -4.11
N ASN A 64 13.17 -18.25 -5.13
CA ASN A 64 13.19 -19.54 -5.84
C ASN A 64 12.84 -20.78 -4.98
N VAL A 65 12.36 -20.60 -3.75
CA VAL A 65 11.97 -21.68 -2.85
C VAL A 65 10.44 -21.82 -2.85
N ASP A 66 9.93 -23.02 -3.12
CA ASP A 66 8.49 -23.29 -3.17
C ASP A 66 7.86 -23.20 -1.77
N VAL A 67 6.77 -22.42 -1.64
CA VAL A 67 6.14 -22.12 -0.34
C VAL A 67 5.40 -23.31 0.28
N VAL A 68 5.03 -24.33 -0.51
CA VAL A 68 4.30 -25.50 -0.06
C VAL A 68 5.25 -26.62 0.32
N THR A 69 6.15 -26.97 -0.60
CA THR A 69 7.04 -28.14 -0.45
C THR A 69 8.27 -27.86 0.40
N GLN A 70 8.71 -26.61 0.46
CA GLN A 70 9.91 -26.16 1.18
C GLN A 70 9.61 -25.06 2.21
N SER A 71 8.45 -25.10 2.86
CA SER A 71 7.95 -24.05 3.76
C SER A 71 8.94 -23.69 4.89
N THR A 72 9.66 -24.66 5.44
CA THR A 72 10.67 -24.42 6.48
C THR A 72 11.81 -23.54 5.97
N ARG A 73 12.27 -23.78 4.74
CA ARG A 73 13.33 -22.97 4.12
C ARG A 73 12.84 -21.54 3.81
N VAL A 74 11.59 -21.40 3.36
CA VAL A 74 10.98 -20.06 3.18
C VAL A 74 10.97 -19.28 4.50
N ARG A 75 10.53 -19.91 5.61
CA ARG A 75 10.52 -19.25 6.94
C ARG A 75 11.90 -18.85 7.45
N GLN A 76 12.96 -19.53 7.04
CA GLN A 76 14.35 -19.17 7.43
C GLN A 76 14.85 -17.92 6.72
N ILE A 77 14.36 -17.61 5.53
CA ILE A 77 14.82 -16.49 4.70
C ILE A 77 13.83 -15.31 4.69
N SER A 78 12.62 -15.50 5.22
CA SER A 78 11.57 -14.47 5.26
C SER A 78 11.19 -14.08 6.69
N GLY A 79 10.60 -12.90 6.82
CA GLY A 79 9.98 -12.41 8.05
C GLY A 79 8.66 -11.74 7.73
N THR A 80 7.70 -11.75 8.67
CA THR A 80 6.37 -11.17 8.47
C THR A 80 5.96 -10.36 9.69
N ALA A 81 5.58 -9.09 9.45
CA ALA A 81 4.85 -8.27 10.41
C ALA A 81 3.37 -8.28 10.01
N PHE A 82 2.54 -8.84 10.88
CA PHE A 82 1.11 -9.00 10.62
C PHE A 82 0.33 -7.71 10.91
N GLN A 83 -0.89 -7.63 10.36
CA GLN A 83 -1.79 -6.51 10.57
C GLN A 83 -2.07 -6.27 12.06
N GLU A 84 -2.36 -7.32 12.80
CA GLU A 84 -2.52 -7.24 14.25
C GLU A 84 -1.19 -7.45 14.96
N ALA A 85 -0.84 -6.52 15.84
CA ALA A 85 0.32 -6.69 16.70
C ALA A 85 0.09 -7.84 17.68
N ARG A 86 0.97 -8.85 17.64
CA ARG A 86 0.90 -10.03 18.49
C ARG A 86 2.04 -10.04 19.48
N GLY A 87 1.71 -10.11 20.74
CA GLY A 87 2.67 -10.20 21.84
C GLY A 87 2.12 -11.00 23.00
N PHE A 88 3.01 -11.45 23.87
CA PHE A 88 2.60 -12.04 25.13
C PHE A 88 2.18 -10.93 26.11
N TRP A 89 0.95 -10.88 26.51
CA TRP A 89 0.29 -9.81 27.25
C TRP A 89 1.09 -9.30 28.47
N ARG A 90 1.79 -10.21 29.17
CA ARG A 90 2.58 -9.90 30.38
C ARG A 90 4.08 -9.76 30.13
N HIS A 91 4.52 -9.73 28.86
CA HIS A 91 5.92 -9.53 28.53
C HIS A 91 6.18 -8.06 28.15
N LYS A 92 7.42 -7.65 28.36
CA LYS A 92 7.88 -6.30 27.97
C LYS A 92 8.41 -6.32 26.53
N PRO A 93 8.39 -5.18 25.83
CA PRO A 93 8.96 -5.07 24.47
C PRO A 93 10.37 -5.65 24.36
N MET A 94 11.25 -5.35 25.30
CA MET A 94 12.61 -5.91 25.34
C MET A 94 12.63 -7.44 25.37
N GLU A 95 11.77 -8.05 26.19
CA GLU A 95 11.68 -9.52 26.32
C GLU A 95 11.16 -10.16 25.04
N ILE A 96 10.14 -9.53 24.41
CA ILE A 96 9.57 -9.98 23.14
C ILE A 96 10.62 -9.93 22.01
N LEU A 97 11.38 -8.83 21.91
CA LEU A 97 12.42 -8.71 20.89
C LEU A 97 13.61 -9.64 21.16
N ARG A 98 14.01 -9.86 22.44
CA ARG A 98 15.04 -10.84 22.79
C ARG A 98 14.64 -12.25 22.40
N PHE A 99 13.39 -12.63 22.69
CA PHE A 99 12.85 -13.92 22.29
C PHE A 99 12.87 -14.06 20.76
N HIS A 100 12.37 -13.05 20.03
CA HIS A 100 12.38 -13.04 18.57
C HIS A 100 13.82 -13.16 18.00
N ALA A 101 14.75 -12.34 18.50
CA ALA A 101 16.16 -12.39 18.10
C ALA A 101 16.80 -13.76 18.36
N THR A 102 16.36 -14.45 19.44
CA THR A 102 16.84 -15.79 19.77
C THR A 102 16.37 -16.82 18.75
N ILE A 103 15.08 -16.80 18.40
CA ILE A 103 14.50 -17.71 17.38
C ILE A 103 15.13 -17.48 16.02
N CYS A 104 15.40 -16.21 15.66
CA CYS A 104 16.03 -15.84 14.39
C CYS A 104 17.54 -16.14 14.35
N GLY A 105 18.11 -16.72 15.41
CA GLY A 105 19.51 -17.15 15.43
C GLY A 105 20.52 -15.99 15.55
N ILE A 106 20.10 -14.80 15.99
CA ILE A 106 21.01 -13.66 16.17
C ILE A 106 22.01 -13.99 17.31
N PRO A 107 23.32 -13.79 17.12
CA PRO A 107 24.32 -14.09 18.12
C PRO A 107 24.10 -13.32 19.43
N LYS A 108 24.20 -13.99 20.58
CA LYS A 108 23.92 -13.42 21.91
C LYS A 108 24.64 -12.08 22.16
N GLY A 109 25.90 -11.98 21.77
CA GLY A 109 26.71 -10.77 21.97
C GLY A 109 26.27 -9.54 21.12
N LYS A 110 25.42 -9.73 20.09
CA LYS A 110 24.93 -8.63 19.24
C LYS A 110 23.47 -8.23 19.55
N ARG A 111 22.72 -9.06 20.29
CA ARG A 111 21.26 -8.91 20.47
C ARG A 111 20.90 -7.61 21.18
N GLU A 112 21.51 -7.34 22.33
CA GLU A 112 21.13 -6.19 23.18
C GLU A 112 21.35 -4.87 22.45
N ALA A 113 22.53 -4.68 21.85
CA ALA A 113 22.84 -3.46 21.11
C ALA A 113 21.90 -3.26 19.90
N LEU A 114 21.59 -4.34 19.17
CA LEU A 114 20.69 -4.28 18.03
C LEU A 114 19.25 -3.96 18.47
N ILE A 115 18.75 -4.60 19.52
CA ILE A 115 17.40 -4.35 20.05
C ILE A 115 17.27 -2.92 20.56
N GLU A 116 18.27 -2.46 21.33
CA GLU A 116 18.30 -1.07 21.81
C GLU A 116 18.26 -0.07 20.66
N GLN A 117 19.08 -0.27 19.64
CA GLN A 117 19.09 0.59 18.45
C GLN A 117 17.73 0.61 17.75
N VAL A 118 17.14 -0.56 17.45
CA VAL A 118 15.84 -0.66 16.79
C VAL A 118 14.73 -0.02 17.63
N MET A 119 14.76 -0.19 18.96
CA MET A 119 13.77 0.44 19.83
C MET A 119 13.91 1.97 19.87
N LYS A 120 15.13 2.50 19.79
CA LYS A 120 15.37 3.94 19.68
C LYS A 120 14.91 4.48 18.32
N ASP A 121 15.30 3.81 17.24
CA ASP A 121 14.91 4.18 15.86
C ASP A 121 13.39 4.24 15.68
N LEU A 122 12.65 3.39 16.41
CA LEU A 122 11.18 3.33 16.37
C LEU A 122 10.50 4.13 17.50
N GLU A 123 11.22 4.92 18.28
CA GLU A 123 10.69 5.66 19.44
C GLU A 123 9.92 4.76 20.44
N LEU A 124 10.44 3.55 20.66
CA LEU A 124 9.89 2.58 21.63
C LEU A 124 10.69 2.49 22.90
N TRP A 125 11.84 3.18 22.99
CA TRP A 125 12.76 3.02 24.11
C TRP A 125 12.14 3.35 25.46
N ASP A 126 11.31 4.39 25.55
CA ASP A 126 10.62 4.80 26.78
C ASP A 126 9.52 3.81 27.20
N ALA A 127 9.05 2.99 26.27
CA ALA A 127 8.08 1.94 26.52
C ALA A 127 8.72 0.58 26.87
N ARG A 128 10.06 0.45 26.86
CA ARG A 128 10.80 -0.82 27.03
C ARG A 128 10.45 -1.61 28.29
N GLY A 129 10.03 -0.90 29.35
CA GLY A 129 9.66 -1.48 30.64
C GLY A 129 8.16 -1.72 30.85
N LYS A 130 7.29 -1.21 29.95
CA LYS A 130 5.85 -1.40 30.03
C LYS A 130 5.47 -2.84 29.64
N LEU A 131 4.39 -3.37 30.21
CA LEU A 131 3.84 -4.63 29.71
C LEU A 131 3.17 -4.41 28.34
N PHE A 132 3.20 -5.42 27.47
CA PHE A 132 2.59 -5.35 26.13
C PHE A 132 1.12 -4.90 26.21
N MET A 133 0.35 -5.39 27.17
CA MET A 133 -1.05 -5.02 27.38
C MET A 133 -1.28 -3.54 27.72
N HIS A 134 -0.23 -2.82 28.12
CA HIS A 134 -0.29 -1.38 28.47
C HIS A 134 0.31 -0.47 27.36
N LEU A 135 0.68 -1.04 26.22
CA LEU A 135 1.11 -0.26 25.07
C LEU A 135 -0.08 0.37 24.37
N SER A 136 0.11 1.59 23.83
CA SER A 136 -0.87 2.14 22.88
C SER A 136 -0.88 1.30 21.58
N GLY A 137 -1.96 1.38 20.79
CA GLY A 137 -2.05 0.70 19.50
C GLY A 137 -0.86 1.00 18.60
N GLY A 138 -0.46 2.27 18.49
CA GLY A 138 0.72 2.67 17.72
C GLY A 138 2.04 2.13 18.28
N GLN A 139 2.21 2.03 19.61
CA GLN A 139 3.37 1.41 20.24
C GLN A 139 3.41 -0.11 19.96
N ALA A 140 2.28 -0.78 20.09
CA ALA A 140 2.16 -2.21 19.79
C ALA A 140 2.46 -2.48 18.30
N LYS A 141 1.98 -1.63 17.40
CA LYS A 141 2.27 -1.75 15.95
C LYS A 141 3.74 -1.52 15.64
N ARG A 142 4.36 -0.48 16.22
CA ARG A 142 5.81 -0.24 16.08
C ARG A 142 6.64 -1.42 16.64
N LEU A 143 6.19 -2.06 17.71
CA LEU A 143 6.83 -3.27 18.24
C LEU A 143 6.69 -4.47 17.27
N GLU A 144 5.54 -4.59 16.59
CA GLU A 144 5.34 -5.65 15.59
C GLU A 144 6.33 -5.53 14.43
N VAL A 145 6.47 -4.31 13.86
CA VAL A 145 7.44 -4.08 12.78
C VAL A 145 8.89 -4.13 13.26
N ALA A 146 9.17 -3.79 14.53
CA ALA A 146 10.50 -3.88 15.14
C ALA A 146 11.10 -5.29 15.05
N LYS A 147 10.26 -6.33 15.07
CA LYS A 147 10.70 -7.72 14.91
C LYS A 147 11.47 -7.91 13.59
N LEU A 148 10.98 -7.33 12.48
CA LEU A 148 11.63 -7.45 11.17
C LEU A 148 12.94 -6.68 11.10
N PHE A 149 13.01 -5.50 11.73
CA PHE A 149 14.25 -4.72 11.78
C PHE A 149 15.32 -5.36 12.66
N VAL A 150 14.91 -6.14 13.68
CA VAL A 150 15.82 -7.00 14.44
C VAL A 150 16.24 -8.23 13.63
N GLN A 151 15.31 -8.86 12.91
CA GLN A 151 15.55 -10.08 12.14
C GLN A 151 16.41 -9.85 10.90
N ARG A 152 16.20 -8.73 10.15
CA ARG A 152 16.82 -8.41 8.86
C ARG A 152 16.71 -9.56 7.85
N PRO A 153 15.50 -10.00 7.51
CA PRO A 153 15.30 -11.13 6.61
C PRO A 153 15.65 -10.76 5.18
N ARG A 154 15.99 -11.75 4.34
CA ARG A 154 16.17 -11.52 2.90
C ARG A 154 14.88 -11.09 2.21
N PHE A 155 13.73 -11.55 2.70
CA PHE A 155 12.41 -11.18 2.22
C PHE A 155 11.51 -10.78 3.40
N ALA A 156 11.11 -9.51 3.44
CA ALA A 156 10.28 -8.95 4.50
C ALA A 156 8.85 -8.70 3.98
N ILE A 157 7.86 -9.14 4.74
CA ILE A 157 6.44 -8.97 4.46
C ILE A 157 5.83 -8.07 5.53
N PHE A 158 5.16 -7.00 5.12
CA PHE A 158 4.44 -6.09 6.00
C PHE A 158 2.97 -6.04 5.61
N ASP A 159 2.09 -6.38 6.55
CA ASP A 159 0.63 -6.27 6.36
C ASP A 159 0.11 -5.05 7.13
N GLU A 160 -0.25 -3.99 6.41
CA GLU A 160 -0.70 -2.70 6.92
C GLU A 160 0.21 -2.16 8.05
N PRO A 161 1.52 -1.91 7.78
CA PRO A 161 2.53 -1.65 8.82
C PRO A 161 2.29 -0.37 9.61
N THR A 162 1.50 0.57 9.11
CA THR A 162 1.24 1.85 9.76
C THR A 162 -0.21 2.03 10.22
N SER A 163 -1.02 0.97 10.18
CA SER A 163 -2.38 1.03 10.72
C SER A 163 -2.39 1.43 12.20
N GLN A 164 -3.29 2.34 12.59
CA GLN A 164 -3.43 2.88 13.97
C GLN A 164 -2.20 3.67 14.48
N VAL A 165 -1.29 4.06 13.59
CA VAL A 165 -0.11 4.87 13.93
C VAL A 165 -0.34 6.32 13.49
N ASP A 166 0.09 7.28 14.29
CA ASP A 166 0.04 8.69 13.95
C ASP A 166 1.00 9.06 12.82
N LEU A 167 0.85 10.22 12.21
CA LEU A 167 1.62 10.63 11.03
C LEU A 167 3.14 10.63 11.27
N ARG A 168 3.59 11.00 12.48
CA ARG A 168 5.01 10.97 12.84
C ARG A 168 5.52 9.53 12.90
N GLY A 169 4.78 8.66 13.59
CA GLY A 169 5.13 7.25 13.70
C GLY A 169 5.10 6.52 12.35
N LYS A 170 4.20 6.90 11.44
CA LYS A 170 4.18 6.37 10.06
C LYS A 170 5.48 6.67 9.33
N ARG A 171 5.94 7.93 9.35
CA ARG A 171 7.20 8.34 8.70
C ARG A 171 8.40 7.56 9.24
N ILE A 172 8.46 7.38 10.56
CA ILE A 172 9.53 6.60 11.20
C ILE A 172 9.53 5.15 10.68
N ILE A 173 8.36 4.51 10.60
CA ILE A 173 8.25 3.14 10.07
C ILE A 173 8.69 3.10 8.61
N TRP A 174 8.24 4.04 7.77
CA TRP A 174 8.59 4.09 6.35
C TRP A 174 10.10 4.28 6.13
N GLU A 175 10.75 5.17 6.89
CA GLU A 175 12.21 5.35 6.85
C GLU A 175 12.95 4.07 7.22
N GLN A 176 12.49 3.34 8.24
CA GLN A 176 13.08 2.06 8.62
C GLN A 176 12.85 0.96 7.56
N ILE A 177 11.71 0.98 6.86
CA ILE A 177 11.45 0.07 5.73
C ILE A 177 12.44 0.35 4.59
N HIS A 178 12.65 1.62 4.20
CA HIS A 178 13.65 1.97 3.21
C HIS A 178 15.05 1.53 3.63
N LYS A 179 15.45 1.80 4.88
CA LYS A 179 16.74 1.37 5.42
C LYS A 179 16.91 -0.16 5.33
N LEU A 180 15.87 -0.93 5.65
CA LEU A 180 15.89 -2.39 5.53
C LEU A 180 16.10 -2.85 4.08
N ARG A 181 15.46 -2.19 3.10
CA ARG A 181 15.69 -2.41 1.67
C ARG A 181 17.15 -2.10 1.30
N ASP A 182 17.66 -0.95 1.74
CA ASP A 182 19.03 -0.49 1.42
C ASP A 182 20.09 -1.41 2.05
N GLU A 183 19.78 -2.10 3.14
CA GLU A 183 20.59 -3.17 3.75
C GLU A 183 20.50 -4.50 2.99
N GLY A 184 19.76 -4.58 1.88
CA GLY A 184 19.69 -5.72 0.96
C GLY A 184 18.45 -6.62 1.07
N SER A 185 17.46 -6.23 1.87
CA SER A 185 16.18 -6.96 1.91
C SER A 185 15.31 -6.65 0.70
N THR A 186 14.56 -7.63 0.23
CA THR A 186 13.41 -7.40 -0.66
C THR A 186 12.16 -7.26 0.18
N ILE A 187 11.28 -6.31 -0.16
CA ILE A 187 10.17 -5.94 0.69
C ILE A 187 8.84 -6.03 -0.06
N LEU A 188 7.86 -6.62 0.60
CA LEU A 188 6.47 -6.64 0.15
C LEU A 188 5.59 -6.01 1.21
N VAL A 189 4.93 -4.90 0.86
CA VAL A 189 3.99 -4.19 1.74
C VAL A 189 2.59 -4.33 1.19
N ALA A 190 1.63 -4.75 2.01
CA ALA A 190 0.22 -4.66 1.68
C ALA A 190 -0.41 -3.49 2.43
N THR A 191 -1.14 -2.63 1.72
CA THR A 191 -1.81 -1.47 2.30
C THR A 191 -3.08 -1.10 1.53
N ASN A 192 -3.99 -0.41 2.19
CA ASN A 192 -5.10 0.30 1.57
C ASN A 192 -4.86 1.83 1.59
N GLU A 193 -3.72 2.28 2.10
CA GLU A 193 -3.39 3.69 2.22
C GLU A 193 -2.52 4.15 1.05
N VAL A 194 -3.08 5.04 0.23
CA VAL A 194 -2.42 5.59 -0.97
C VAL A 194 -1.11 6.30 -0.64
N ARG A 195 -1.10 7.12 0.43
CA ARG A 195 0.11 7.85 0.83
C ARG A 195 1.26 6.93 1.24
N GLU A 196 0.95 5.81 1.89
CA GLU A 196 1.94 4.79 2.23
C GLU A 196 2.51 4.15 0.96
N ALA A 197 1.63 3.81 0.01
CA ALA A 197 2.04 3.24 -1.26
C ALA A 197 2.93 4.20 -2.07
N GLU A 198 2.56 5.49 -2.17
CA GLU A 198 3.34 6.50 -2.88
C GLU A 198 4.71 6.74 -2.26
N TYR A 199 4.80 6.69 -0.92
CA TYR A 199 6.05 6.94 -0.22
C TYR A 199 7.04 5.77 -0.31
N LEU A 200 6.53 4.54 -0.23
CA LEU A 200 7.36 3.34 -0.11
C LEU A 200 7.72 2.69 -1.44
N ALA A 201 6.83 2.72 -2.43
CA ALA A 201 6.91 1.78 -3.54
C ALA A 201 7.96 2.14 -4.60
N ASP A 202 8.79 1.18 -4.96
CA ASP A 202 9.48 1.17 -6.25
C ASP A 202 8.48 0.78 -7.36
N ARG A 203 7.62 -0.23 -7.09
CA ARG A 203 6.50 -0.66 -7.95
C ARG A 203 5.27 -0.94 -7.11
N ILE A 204 4.11 -0.72 -7.71
CA ILE A 204 2.80 -1.00 -7.11
C ILE A 204 2.06 -2.01 -7.96
N THR A 205 1.47 -2.99 -7.30
CA THR A 205 0.44 -3.85 -7.88
C THR A 205 -0.91 -3.47 -7.28
N VAL A 206 -1.84 -3.06 -8.11
CA VAL A 206 -3.24 -2.85 -7.71
C VAL A 206 -3.94 -4.19 -7.70
N LEU A 207 -4.46 -4.58 -6.53
CA LEU A 207 -5.20 -5.82 -6.33
C LEU A 207 -6.68 -5.52 -6.09
N ASP A 208 -7.55 -6.03 -6.93
CA ASP A 208 -9.00 -5.97 -6.73
C ASP A 208 -9.64 -7.34 -6.95
N GLN A 209 -10.55 -7.74 -6.06
CA GLN A 209 -11.33 -8.98 -6.13
C GLN A 209 -10.51 -10.26 -6.42
N GLY A 210 -9.28 -10.33 -5.89
CA GLY A 210 -8.40 -11.49 -6.06
C GLY A 210 -7.62 -11.55 -7.37
N LEU A 211 -7.61 -10.45 -8.14
CA LEU A 211 -6.88 -10.30 -9.40
C LEU A 211 -5.89 -9.14 -9.32
N SER A 212 -4.74 -9.28 -9.99
CA SER A 212 -3.84 -8.16 -10.29
C SER A 212 -4.41 -7.38 -11.46
N VAL A 213 -4.77 -6.12 -11.23
CA VAL A 213 -5.40 -5.27 -12.25
C VAL A 213 -4.33 -4.54 -13.06
N VAL A 214 -3.33 -4.00 -12.40
CA VAL A 214 -2.20 -3.31 -13.02
C VAL A 214 -0.97 -3.39 -12.10
N CYS A 215 0.22 -3.41 -12.69
CA CYS A 215 1.49 -3.41 -11.96
C CYS A 215 2.52 -2.56 -12.71
N ASP A 216 2.97 -1.45 -12.11
CA ASP A 216 4.06 -0.62 -12.65
C ASP A 216 4.65 0.28 -11.54
N THR A 217 5.59 1.16 -11.91
CA THR A 217 6.10 2.22 -11.04
C THR A 217 5.00 3.27 -10.77
N VAL A 218 5.09 3.97 -9.63
CA VAL A 218 4.14 5.05 -9.26
C VAL A 218 3.98 6.05 -10.42
N ARG A 219 5.10 6.48 -11.01
CA ARG A 219 5.09 7.45 -12.11
C ARG A 219 4.33 6.93 -13.32
N ARG A 220 4.65 5.72 -13.80
CA ARG A 220 3.97 5.14 -14.97
C ARG A 220 2.48 4.89 -14.74
N LEU A 221 2.11 4.50 -13.51
CA LEU A 221 0.70 4.35 -13.17
C LEU A 221 -0.04 5.68 -13.25
N LYS A 222 0.54 6.77 -12.74
CA LYS A 222 -0.03 8.12 -12.86
C LYS A 222 -0.09 8.60 -14.31
N ASP A 223 0.98 8.38 -15.08
CA ASP A 223 1.06 8.72 -16.50
C ASP A 223 0.07 7.91 -17.36
N SER A 224 -0.38 6.72 -16.91
CA SER A 224 -1.36 5.89 -17.63
C SER A 224 -2.79 6.39 -17.55
N ILE A 225 -3.08 7.31 -16.63
CA ILE A 225 -4.38 7.97 -16.58
C ILE A 225 -4.49 8.89 -17.79
N SER A 226 -5.36 8.52 -18.71
CA SER A 226 -5.63 9.32 -19.90
C SER A 226 -6.07 10.72 -19.50
N GLY A 227 -5.24 11.74 -19.77
CA GLY A 227 -5.61 13.12 -19.47
C GLY A 227 -4.49 13.99 -18.94
N GLY A 228 -3.36 13.45 -18.47
CA GLY A 228 -2.21 14.24 -17.98
C GLY A 228 -2.50 15.03 -16.71
N ASP A 229 -3.39 16.03 -16.76
CA ASP A 229 -3.71 16.90 -15.62
C ASP A 229 -5.14 16.71 -15.13
N ILE A 230 -5.33 16.90 -13.83
CA ILE A 230 -6.66 16.95 -13.22
C ILE A 230 -6.97 18.39 -12.83
N VAL A 231 -8.08 18.91 -13.35
CA VAL A 231 -8.58 20.24 -13.00
C VAL A 231 -9.84 20.10 -12.16
N GLU A 232 -9.72 20.47 -10.89
CA GLU A 232 -10.86 20.57 -9.98
C GLU A 232 -11.43 21.98 -10.04
N LEU A 233 -12.74 22.06 -10.27
CA LEU A 233 -13.47 23.31 -10.46
C LEU A 233 -14.55 23.41 -9.39
N GLU A 234 -14.66 24.57 -8.79
CA GLU A 234 -15.84 24.96 -8.03
C GLU A 234 -16.58 26.05 -8.79
N VAL A 235 -17.84 25.79 -9.09
CA VAL A 235 -18.69 26.67 -9.90
C VAL A 235 -19.94 27.05 -9.14
N ASP A 236 -20.42 28.27 -9.37
CA ASP A 236 -21.69 28.79 -8.86
C ASP A 236 -22.62 29.05 -10.04
N GLY A 237 -23.74 28.35 -10.06
CA GLY A 237 -24.73 28.47 -11.14
C GLY A 237 -25.77 27.35 -11.13
N PRO A 238 -26.93 27.59 -11.76
CA PRO A 238 -28.11 26.73 -11.60
C PRO A 238 -28.04 25.37 -12.29
N ASP A 239 -26.96 25.03 -13.02
CA ASP A 239 -26.98 23.86 -13.91
C ASP A 239 -25.63 23.18 -14.10
N SER A 240 -25.05 22.65 -13.02
CA SER A 240 -23.77 21.91 -13.07
C SER A 240 -23.79 20.74 -14.09
N LYS A 241 -24.93 20.12 -14.32
CA LYS A 241 -25.06 19.01 -15.30
C LYS A 241 -24.86 19.49 -16.74
N LYS A 242 -25.41 20.66 -17.11
CA LYS A 242 -25.23 21.23 -18.46
C LYS A 242 -23.78 21.66 -18.68
N ILE A 243 -23.13 22.20 -17.65
CA ILE A 243 -21.73 22.59 -17.72
C ILE A 243 -20.83 21.35 -17.91
N VAL A 244 -21.11 20.20 -17.26
CA VAL A 244 -20.37 18.95 -17.49
C VAL A 244 -20.42 18.53 -18.96
N GLU A 245 -21.59 18.57 -19.59
CA GLU A 245 -21.73 18.21 -21.01
C GLU A 245 -20.95 19.14 -21.94
N GLU A 246 -20.97 20.44 -21.67
CA GLU A 246 -20.26 21.43 -22.46
C GLU A 246 -18.74 21.32 -22.27
N LEU A 247 -18.27 21.16 -21.03
CA LEU A 247 -16.85 20.94 -20.73
C LEU A 247 -16.32 19.64 -21.33
N SER A 248 -17.17 18.61 -21.43
CA SER A 248 -16.79 17.34 -22.05
C SER A 248 -16.53 17.44 -23.56
N LYS A 249 -17.08 18.47 -24.22
CA LYS A 249 -16.86 18.75 -25.65
C LYS A 249 -15.65 19.63 -25.91
N LEU A 250 -15.06 20.20 -24.86
CA LEU A 250 -13.94 21.14 -25.00
C LEU A 250 -12.69 20.38 -25.46
N GLU A 251 -11.98 20.96 -26.42
CA GLU A 251 -10.74 20.38 -26.93
C GLU A 251 -9.71 20.18 -25.82
N GLY A 252 -9.11 19.01 -25.74
CA GLY A 252 -8.19 18.59 -24.68
C GLY A 252 -8.86 17.97 -23.46
N THR A 253 -10.20 17.88 -23.44
CA THR A 253 -10.93 17.16 -22.39
C THR A 253 -10.95 15.67 -22.68
N VAL A 254 -10.57 14.86 -21.71
CA VAL A 254 -10.68 13.40 -21.74
C VAL A 254 -11.95 12.96 -21.05
N ARG A 255 -12.22 13.51 -19.87
CA ARG A 255 -13.41 13.17 -19.07
C ARG A 255 -13.75 14.31 -18.13
N VAL A 256 -15.04 14.54 -17.90
CA VAL A 256 -15.53 15.42 -16.83
C VAL A 256 -16.51 14.65 -15.95
N THR A 257 -16.39 14.81 -14.64
CA THR A 257 -17.28 14.20 -13.64
C THR A 257 -17.74 15.26 -12.65
N ALA A 258 -19.02 15.25 -12.31
CA ALA A 258 -19.54 16.04 -11.19
C ALA A 258 -19.23 15.26 -9.89
N MET A 259 -18.58 15.93 -8.93
CA MET A 259 -18.33 15.41 -7.59
C MET A 259 -19.51 15.68 -6.66
N ASN A 260 -20.11 16.87 -6.81
CA ASN A 260 -21.34 17.28 -6.17
C ASN A 260 -22.00 18.39 -7.04
N GLU A 261 -23.03 19.08 -6.50
CA GLU A 261 -23.77 20.11 -7.26
C GLU A 261 -22.90 21.26 -7.78
N ASN A 262 -21.82 21.63 -7.08
CA ASN A 262 -20.98 22.78 -7.39
C ASN A 262 -19.53 22.42 -7.70
N GLN A 263 -19.12 21.15 -7.51
CA GLN A 263 -17.74 20.72 -7.73
C GLN A 263 -17.64 19.74 -8.88
N LEU A 264 -16.76 20.05 -9.82
CA LEU A 264 -16.48 19.28 -11.01
C LEU A 264 -15.01 18.88 -11.04
N ARG A 265 -14.73 17.72 -11.58
CA ARG A 265 -13.38 17.23 -11.85
C ARG A 265 -13.24 16.90 -13.33
N ALA A 266 -12.31 17.58 -13.99
CA ALA A 266 -11.97 17.35 -15.39
C ALA A 266 -10.59 16.72 -15.51
N TYR A 267 -10.49 15.69 -16.33
CA TYR A 267 -9.24 15.06 -16.76
C TYR A 267 -8.91 15.66 -18.13
N VAL A 268 -7.75 16.29 -18.26
CA VAL A 268 -7.40 17.09 -19.44
C VAL A 268 -5.97 16.81 -19.88
N SER A 269 -5.71 16.90 -21.18
CA SER A 269 -4.38 16.63 -21.72
C SER A 269 -3.32 17.64 -21.30
N MET A 270 -3.71 18.89 -21.09
CA MET A 270 -2.82 19.99 -20.70
C MET A 270 -3.65 21.10 -20.02
N ALA A 271 -3.52 21.24 -18.70
CA ALA A 271 -4.30 22.19 -17.93
C ALA A 271 -4.03 23.65 -18.32
N GLU A 272 -2.77 24.00 -18.62
CA GLU A 272 -2.38 25.36 -19.03
C GLU A 272 -3.15 25.87 -20.25
N ALA A 273 -3.39 24.99 -21.23
CA ALA A 273 -4.14 25.32 -22.44
C ALA A 273 -5.66 25.19 -22.25
N TRP A 274 -6.09 24.30 -21.36
CA TRP A 274 -7.49 23.98 -21.14
C TRP A 274 -8.20 24.97 -20.19
N VAL A 275 -7.56 25.40 -19.12
CA VAL A 275 -8.17 26.30 -18.11
C VAL A 275 -8.66 27.61 -18.70
N PRO A 276 -7.92 28.32 -19.58
CA PRO A 276 -8.44 29.53 -20.21
C PRO A 276 -9.68 29.29 -21.07
N LYS A 277 -9.73 28.20 -21.84
CA LYS A 277 -10.87 27.82 -22.69
C LYS A 277 -12.10 27.52 -21.83
N MET A 278 -11.92 26.78 -20.75
CA MET A 278 -12.94 26.43 -19.76
C MET A 278 -13.51 27.67 -19.09
N THR A 279 -12.66 28.59 -18.63
CA THR A 279 -13.08 29.83 -17.96
C THR A 279 -13.94 30.69 -18.91
N ASN A 280 -13.54 30.79 -20.17
CA ASN A 280 -14.32 31.54 -21.18
C ASN A 280 -15.68 30.88 -21.46
N LEU A 281 -15.72 29.54 -21.54
CA LEU A 281 -16.97 28.79 -21.71
C LEU A 281 -17.92 28.99 -20.52
N CYS A 282 -17.42 28.90 -19.29
CA CYS A 282 -18.22 29.13 -18.08
C CYS A 282 -18.80 30.59 -18.09
N TYR A 283 -17.98 31.56 -18.46
CA TYR A 283 -18.43 32.95 -18.57
C TYR A 283 -19.55 33.13 -19.60
N GLN A 284 -19.43 32.49 -20.78
CA GLN A 284 -20.47 32.54 -21.83
C GLN A 284 -21.78 31.89 -21.39
N LYS A 285 -21.73 30.93 -20.47
CA LYS A 285 -22.89 30.21 -19.93
C LYS A 285 -23.42 30.80 -18.62
N ASN A 286 -23.00 32.03 -18.26
CA ASN A 286 -23.36 32.68 -17.00
C ASN A 286 -23.08 31.84 -15.74
N THR A 287 -22.06 30.99 -15.80
CA THR A 287 -21.59 30.18 -14.68
C THR A 287 -20.33 30.82 -14.10
N ARG A 288 -20.37 31.17 -12.82
CA ARG A 288 -19.24 31.75 -12.14
C ARG A 288 -18.27 30.69 -11.68
N VAL A 289 -17.01 30.80 -12.03
CA VAL A 289 -15.94 29.94 -11.50
C VAL A 289 -15.46 30.53 -10.18
N LEU A 290 -15.61 29.76 -9.08
CA LEU A 290 -15.23 30.18 -7.73
C LEU A 290 -13.79 29.82 -7.42
N SER A 291 -13.39 28.59 -7.79
CA SER A 291 -12.01 28.14 -7.66
C SER A 291 -11.61 27.20 -8.79
N VAL A 292 -10.31 27.20 -9.11
CA VAL A 292 -9.67 26.26 -10.04
C VAL A 292 -8.43 25.74 -9.36
N ARG A 293 -8.32 24.41 -9.24
CA ARG A 293 -7.12 23.74 -8.74
C ARG A 293 -6.64 22.75 -9.78
N VAL A 294 -5.39 22.88 -10.18
CA VAL A 294 -4.71 21.91 -11.05
C VAL A 294 -3.89 20.99 -10.17
N THR A 295 -4.08 19.67 -10.32
CA THR A 295 -3.36 18.65 -9.57
C THR A 295 -2.88 17.56 -10.51
N GLU A 296 -1.76 16.94 -10.15
CA GLU A 296 -1.34 15.70 -10.82
C GLU A 296 -2.26 14.54 -10.41
N PRO A 297 -2.42 13.51 -11.27
CA PRO A 297 -3.14 12.31 -10.91
C PRO A 297 -2.58 11.67 -9.64
N SER A 298 -3.45 11.27 -8.74
CA SER A 298 -3.13 10.50 -7.54
C SER A 298 -3.27 9.00 -7.79
N LEU A 299 -2.73 8.18 -6.91
CA LEU A 299 -2.99 6.74 -6.96
C LEU A 299 -4.46 6.37 -6.68
N ASP A 300 -5.23 7.24 -6.00
CA ASP A 300 -6.68 7.08 -5.89
C ASP A 300 -7.36 7.17 -7.27
N ASP A 301 -6.89 8.12 -8.11
CA ASP A 301 -7.38 8.28 -9.48
C ASP A 301 -6.97 7.07 -10.35
N VAL A 302 -5.73 6.54 -10.17
CA VAL A 302 -5.28 5.28 -10.80
C VAL A 302 -6.22 4.14 -10.42
N PHE A 303 -6.48 3.98 -9.11
CA PHE A 303 -7.36 2.92 -8.64
C PHE A 303 -8.78 3.05 -9.23
N LEU A 304 -9.35 4.26 -9.22
CA LEU A 304 -10.66 4.55 -9.82
C LEU A 304 -10.67 4.26 -11.33
N HIS A 305 -9.61 4.64 -12.04
CA HIS A 305 -9.49 4.43 -13.48
C HIS A 305 -9.54 2.94 -13.85
N PHE A 306 -8.75 2.11 -13.15
CA PHE A 306 -8.61 0.69 -13.47
C PHE A 306 -9.71 -0.20 -12.89
N THR A 307 -10.35 0.19 -11.78
CA THR A 307 -11.34 -0.65 -11.07
C THR A 307 -12.77 -0.14 -11.19
N GLY A 308 -12.94 1.13 -11.60
CA GLY A 308 -14.24 1.81 -11.63
C GLY A 308 -14.80 2.18 -10.24
N LYS A 309 -14.00 2.02 -9.16
CA LYS A 309 -14.39 2.26 -7.76
C LYS A 309 -13.33 3.11 -7.06
N SER A 310 -13.70 3.86 -6.01
CA SER A 310 -12.73 4.53 -5.15
C SER A 310 -12.27 3.61 -4.02
N LEU A 311 -10.99 3.75 -3.59
CA LEU A 311 -10.38 2.92 -2.54
C LEU A 311 -11.08 2.99 -1.18
N GLY A 312 -11.76 4.11 -0.88
CA GLY A 312 -12.40 4.39 0.42
C GLY A 312 -13.88 3.99 0.57
N VAL A 313 -14.54 3.52 -0.48
CA VAL A 313 -15.97 3.14 -0.42
C VAL A 313 -16.08 1.64 -0.31
N ALA A 314 -16.40 1.16 0.91
CA ALA A 314 -16.84 -0.22 1.08
C ALA A 314 -18.10 -0.44 0.24
N THR A 315 -18.06 -1.32 -0.74
CA THR A 315 -19.27 -1.83 -1.41
C THR A 315 -20.08 -2.60 -0.37
N THR A 316 -21.21 -2.03 0.03
CA THR A 316 -22.28 -2.70 0.81
C THR A 316 -22.87 -3.85 0.01
#